data_0f836845501ba5746efb72681da5c57a
#
_entry.id   0f836845501ba5746efb72681da5c57a
#
_cell.length_a   1.000
_cell.length_b   1.000
_cell.length_c   1.000
_cell.angle_alpha   90.00
_cell.angle_beta   90.00
_cell.angle_gamma   90.00
#
_symmetry.space_group_name_H-M   'P 1'
#
loop_
_entity.id
_entity.type
_entity.pdbx_description
1 polymer ?
#
loop_
_entity_poly.entity_id
_entity_poly.type
_entity_poly.pdbx_seq_one_letter_code
_entity_poly.pdbx_strand_id
1 'polypeptide(L)'
;YGRMATGWITANGQKRYFFPDTGVMAKGWNTFGMGKRYFNKSTGYMYTEWVGDGNGGKRYFHPTTGVLYTGWNTFGLGTRYFNKTSGLMYTGWIKGGDEWRYFNKSTGVVYTGWVKASDGKRYFDPDNKGSLVTGWFKDASGNQYYLDPENMGRAMTGTVKIDDKTYYFDSNGVLVQDGNEANLTAPSSARTIKNYLLNALMPVGNTMYVWGGGWAEPTGNYKGLYPKWKQFYDQCGSGYEHDYDLSTSGRSRGLDCSGFVGWATYNVMHTQSGLNYLYASDASSQASTFASR
;
A
#
# COMPACT_ATOMS: atom_id res chain seq x y z
N TYR A 1 -29.76 -58.02 -29.80
CA TYR A 1 -28.66 -57.20 -30.31
C TYR A 1 -28.61 -55.89 -29.52
N GLY A 2 -27.54 -55.66 -28.78
CA GLY A 2 -27.34 -54.39 -28.05
C GLY A 2 -27.15 -53.25 -29.06
N ARG A 3 -27.86 -52.11 -28.87
CA ARG A 3 -27.61 -50.91 -29.64
C ARG A 3 -26.30 -50.28 -29.16
N MET A 4 -25.46 -49.79 -30.07
CA MET A 4 -24.29 -49.01 -29.77
C MET A 4 -24.69 -47.72 -29.04
N ALA A 5 -24.09 -47.48 -27.89
CA ALA A 5 -24.31 -46.25 -27.15
C ALA A 5 -23.65 -45.09 -27.86
N THR A 6 -24.39 -43.99 -28.08
CA THR A 6 -23.90 -42.77 -28.73
C THR A 6 -24.41 -41.53 -28.00
N GLY A 7 -23.65 -40.43 -28.11
CA GLY A 7 -23.98 -39.15 -27.44
C GLY A 7 -23.69 -39.17 -25.96
N TRP A 8 -24.39 -38.29 -25.21
CA TRP A 8 -24.23 -38.18 -23.76
C TRP A 8 -24.95 -39.28 -23.00
N ILE A 9 -24.22 -39.96 -22.12
CA ILE A 9 -24.79 -40.98 -21.23
C ILE A 9 -24.47 -40.57 -19.81
N THR A 10 -25.49 -40.58 -18.96
CA THR A 10 -25.36 -40.35 -17.52
C THR A 10 -25.61 -41.65 -16.77
N ALA A 11 -24.65 -42.02 -15.93
CA ALA A 11 -24.78 -43.18 -15.04
C ALA A 11 -24.22 -42.80 -13.67
N ASN A 12 -24.98 -43.06 -12.60
CA ASN A 12 -24.61 -42.75 -11.21
C ASN A 12 -24.20 -41.27 -11.03
N GLY A 13 -24.91 -40.33 -11.65
CA GLY A 13 -24.61 -38.89 -11.60
C GLY A 13 -23.40 -38.44 -12.41
N GLN A 14 -22.66 -39.35 -13.04
CA GLN A 14 -21.50 -39.03 -13.86
C GLN A 14 -21.78 -39.14 -15.33
N LYS A 15 -21.23 -38.25 -16.17
CA LYS A 15 -21.45 -38.18 -17.59
C LYS A 15 -20.28 -38.71 -18.40
N ARG A 16 -20.59 -39.45 -19.45
CA ARG A 16 -19.68 -39.89 -20.51
C ARG A 16 -20.21 -39.43 -21.85
N TYR A 17 -19.35 -39.34 -22.84
CA TYR A 17 -19.75 -39.07 -24.21
C TYR A 17 -19.20 -40.13 -25.17
N PHE A 18 -20.03 -40.62 -26.04
CA PHE A 18 -19.65 -41.57 -27.07
C PHE A 18 -19.90 -40.91 -28.44
N PHE A 19 -18.87 -40.90 -29.27
CA PHE A 19 -18.94 -40.25 -30.59
C PHE A 19 -20.01 -40.96 -31.47
N PRO A 20 -20.95 -40.18 -32.07
CA PRO A 20 -22.05 -40.77 -32.83
C PRO A 20 -21.61 -41.67 -33.99
N ASP A 21 -20.53 -41.27 -34.67
CA ASP A 21 -20.05 -41.96 -35.86
C ASP A 21 -19.30 -43.26 -35.58
N THR A 22 -18.68 -43.35 -34.40
CA THR A 22 -17.79 -44.48 -34.09
C THR A 22 -18.18 -45.27 -32.84
N GLY A 23 -19.06 -44.71 -32.00
CA GLY A 23 -19.37 -45.26 -30.70
C GLY A 23 -18.18 -45.26 -29.71
N VAL A 24 -17.07 -44.63 -30.08
CA VAL A 24 -15.86 -44.53 -29.23
C VAL A 24 -16.11 -43.55 -28.06
N MET A 25 -15.73 -43.97 -26.86
CA MET A 25 -15.86 -43.13 -25.66
C MET A 25 -14.82 -42.00 -25.65
N ALA A 26 -15.27 -40.78 -25.39
CA ALA A 26 -14.42 -39.62 -25.25
C ALA A 26 -13.46 -39.77 -24.04
N LYS A 27 -12.18 -39.52 -24.26
CA LYS A 27 -11.10 -39.56 -23.26
C LYS A 27 -10.17 -38.35 -23.42
N GLY A 28 -9.63 -37.86 -22.32
CA GLY A 28 -8.75 -36.69 -22.35
C GLY A 28 -9.46 -35.41 -22.80
N TRP A 29 -8.75 -34.52 -23.47
CA TRP A 29 -9.27 -33.27 -23.94
C TRP A 29 -10.10 -33.42 -25.21
N ASN A 30 -11.32 -32.88 -25.19
CA ASN A 30 -12.22 -32.86 -26.34
C ASN A 30 -12.89 -31.49 -26.42
N THR A 31 -13.09 -31.00 -27.64
CA THR A 31 -13.79 -29.75 -27.91
C THR A 31 -15.12 -30.05 -28.56
N PHE A 32 -16.20 -29.54 -27.99
CA PHE A 32 -17.56 -29.63 -28.50
C PHE A 32 -18.07 -28.22 -28.78
N GLY A 33 -19.19 -28.07 -29.47
CA GLY A 33 -19.70 -26.75 -29.87
C GLY A 33 -19.81 -25.70 -28.76
N MET A 34 -20.06 -26.13 -27.51
CA MET A 34 -20.16 -25.25 -26.36
C MET A 34 -18.79 -25.00 -25.64
N GLY A 35 -17.71 -25.63 -26.09
CA GLY A 35 -16.38 -25.45 -25.48
C GLY A 35 -15.62 -26.73 -25.12
N LYS A 36 -14.44 -26.54 -24.56
CA LYS A 36 -13.48 -27.59 -24.26
C LYS A 36 -13.84 -28.32 -22.95
N ARG A 37 -13.77 -29.64 -22.95
CA ARG A 37 -14.03 -30.51 -21.80
C ARG A 37 -12.87 -31.49 -21.61
N TYR A 38 -12.77 -32.04 -20.41
CA TYR A 38 -11.80 -33.07 -20.13
C TYR A 38 -12.50 -34.31 -19.56
N PHE A 39 -12.14 -35.46 -20.10
CA PHE A 39 -12.66 -36.76 -19.67
C PHE A 39 -11.53 -37.58 -19.06
N ASN A 40 -11.82 -38.27 -17.98
CA ASN A 40 -10.87 -39.19 -17.36
C ASN A 40 -10.37 -40.21 -18.38
N LYS A 41 -9.05 -40.33 -18.49
CA LYS A 41 -8.44 -41.21 -19.52
C LYS A 41 -8.76 -42.68 -19.36
N SER A 42 -8.98 -43.13 -18.10
CA SER A 42 -9.30 -44.54 -17.80
C SER A 42 -10.81 -44.79 -17.87
N THR A 43 -11.59 -43.97 -17.17
CA THR A 43 -13.03 -44.25 -16.97
C THR A 43 -13.94 -43.52 -17.98
N GLY A 44 -13.44 -42.52 -18.70
CA GLY A 44 -14.23 -41.69 -19.61
C GLY A 44 -15.23 -40.76 -18.93
N TYR A 45 -15.21 -40.64 -17.61
CA TYR A 45 -16.08 -39.66 -16.92
C TYR A 45 -15.65 -38.24 -17.17
N MET A 46 -16.62 -37.37 -17.47
CA MET A 46 -16.41 -35.94 -17.65
C MET A 46 -16.06 -35.28 -16.32
N TYR A 47 -14.99 -34.47 -16.31
CA TYR A 47 -14.67 -33.66 -15.17
C TYR A 47 -15.59 -32.44 -15.03
N THR A 48 -15.93 -32.13 -13.79
CA THR A 48 -16.70 -30.95 -13.38
C THR A 48 -16.03 -30.31 -12.15
N GLU A 49 -16.31 -29.05 -11.91
CA GLU A 49 -15.81 -28.29 -10.75
C GLU A 49 -14.27 -28.20 -10.71
N TRP A 50 -13.69 -28.23 -9.52
CA TRP A 50 -12.26 -28.06 -9.32
C TRP A 50 -11.48 -29.34 -9.62
N VAL A 51 -10.48 -29.21 -10.49
CA VAL A 51 -9.58 -30.31 -10.85
C VAL A 51 -8.14 -29.85 -10.80
N GLY A 52 -7.32 -30.51 -9.97
CA GLY A 52 -5.86 -30.32 -9.95
C GLY A 52 -5.19 -30.96 -11.17
N ASP A 53 -4.05 -30.40 -11.57
CA ASP A 53 -3.25 -30.92 -12.69
C ASP A 53 -2.12 -31.88 -12.23
N GLY A 54 -2.00 -32.10 -10.92
CA GLY A 54 -0.92 -32.93 -10.33
C GLY A 54 0.37 -32.15 -10.02
N ASN A 55 0.53 -30.94 -10.55
CA ASN A 55 1.71 -30.08 -10.36
C ASN A 55 1.39 -28.81 -9.56
N GLY A 56 0.29 -28.82 -8.79
CA GLY A 56 -0.17 -27.69 -7.98
C GLY A 56 -1.09 -26.70 -8.72
N GLY A 57 -1.22 -26.82 -10.03
CA GLY A 57 -2.17 -26.04 -10.81
C GLY A 57 -3.59 -26.55 -10.68
N LYS A 58 -4.58 -25.65 -10.80
CA LYS A 58 -6.01 -25.97 -10.71
C LYS A 58 -6.75 -25.46 -11.94
N ARG A 59 -7.75 -26.21 -12.37
CA ARG A 59 -8.73 -25.81 -13.39
C ARG A 59 -10.12 -25.87 -12.79
N TYR A 60 -11.03 -25.12 -13.38
CA TYR A 60 -12.44 -25.22 -13.01
C TYR A 60 -13.28 -25.52 -14.25
N PHE A 61 -14.12 -26.51 -14.11
CA PHE A 61 -15.07 -26.91 -15.13
C PHE A 61 -16.49 -26.62 -14.66
N HIS A 62 -17.33 -26.14 -15.55
CA HIS A 62 -18.71 -25.82 -15.22
C HIS A 62 -19.41 -27.04 -14.61
N PRO A 63 -20.09 -26.92 -13.46
CA PRO A 63 -20.60 -28.07 -12.70
C PRO A 63 -21.54 -28.98 -13.49
N THR A 64 -22.36 -28.42 -14.38
CA THR A 64 -23.36 -29.17 -15.14
C THR A 64 -22.88 -29.57 -16.54
N THR A 65 -22.18 -28.64 -17.23
CA THR A 65 -21.81 -28.84 -18.64
C THR A 65 -20.40 -29.36 -18.84
N GLY A 66 -19.56 -29.34 -17.81
CA GLY A 66 -18.15 -29.70 -17.87
C GLY A 66 -17.29 -28.81 -18.77
N VAL A 67 -17.77 -27.64 -19.17
CA VAL A 67 -17.01 -26.69 -19.99
C VAL A 67 -15.89 -26.07 -19.15
N LEU A 68 -14.68 -26.09 -19.67
CA LEU A 68 -13.51 -25.48 -19.05
C LEU A 68 -13.68 -23.95 -18.92
N TYR A 69 -13.47 -23.41 -17.74
CA TYR A 69 -13.40 -21.97 -17.54
C TYR A 69 -12.08 -21.39 -18.02
N THR A 70 -12.16 -20.29 -18.76
CA THR A 70 -11.02 -19.52 -19.26
C THR A 70 -11.29 -18.03 -19.14
N GLY A 71 -10.24 -17.20 -19.05
CA GLY A 71 -10.39 -15.77 -18.85
C GLY A 71 -10.94 -15.39 -17.47
N TRP A 72 -11.61 -14.26 -17.39
CA TRP A 72 -12.21 -13.76 -16.16
C TRP A 72 -13.53 -14.46 -15.86
N ASN A 73 -13.65 -14.94 -14.63
CA ASN A 73 -14.87 -15.59 -14.15
C ASN A 73 -15.14 -15.22 -12.69
N THR A 74 -16.39 -14.85 -12.39
CA THR A 74 -16.85 -14.54 -11.03
C THR A 74 -17.82 -15.63 -10.57
N PHE A 75 -17.44 -16.33 -9.50
CA PHE A 75 -18.28 -17.35 -8.88
C PHE A 75 -17.82 -17.62 -7.44
N GLY A 76 -18.73 -18.14 -6.61
CA GLY A 76 -18.46 -18.36 -5.20
C GLY A 76 -18.00 -17.07 -4.52
N LEU A 77 -16.84 -17.09 -3.89
CA LEU A 77 -16.31 -16.00 -3.07
C LEU A 77 -15.57 -14.90 -3.85
N GLY A 78 -15.61 -14.87 -5.20
CA GLY A 78 -14.98 -13.77 -5.92
C GLY A 78 -14.52 -14.09 -7.36
N THR A 79 -13.85 -13.11 -7.94
CA THR A 79 -13.39 -13.12 -9.33
C THR A 79 -12.01 -13.76 -9.45
N ARG A 80 -11.86 -14.64 -10.45
CA ARG A 80 -10.63 -15.36 -10.78
C ARG A 80 -10.29 -15.19 -12.24
N TYR A 81 -9.04 -15.42 -12.58
CA TYR A 81 -8.60 -15.48 -13.96
C TYR A 81 -7.99 -16.83 -14.27
N PHE A 82 -8.45 -17.43 -15.36
CA PHE A 82 -7.94 -18.69 -15.89
C PHE A 82 -7.24 -18.43 -17.21
N ASN A 83 -6.06 -19.01 -17.38
CA ASN A 83 -5.31 -18.89 -18.62
C ASN A 83 -6.18 -19.26 -19.82
N LYS A 84 -6.23 -18.40 -20.83
CA LYS A 84 -7.13 -18.56 -21.98
C LYS A 84 -6.88 -19.85 -22.78
N THR A 85 -5.66 -20.35 -22.78
CA THR A 85 -5.26 -21.55 -23.54
C THR A 85 -5.32 -22.80 -22.67
N SER A 86 -4.68 -22.78 -21.51
CA SER A 86 -4.55 -23.96 -20.65
C SER A 86 -5.68 -24.15 -19.65
N GLY A 87 -6.46 -23.10 -19.35
CA GLY A 87 -7.47 -23.07 -18.31
C GLY A 87 -6.92 -23.12 -16.89
N LEU A 88 -5.60 -22.98 -16.70
CA LEU A 88 -5.02 -22.96 -15.37
C LEU A 88 -5.37 -21.66 -14.64
N MET A 89 -5.79 -21.79 -13.39
CA MET A 89 -6.08 -20.66 -12.51
C MET A 89 -4.81 -19.88 -12.18
N TYR A 90 -4.88 -18.57 -12.24
CA TYR A 90 -3.77 -17.70 -11.81
C TYR A 90 -3.75 -17.54 -10.29
N THR A 91 -2.54 -17.51 -9.74
CA THR A 91 -2.26 -17.29 -8.32
C THR A 91 -0.99 -16.44 -8.15
N GLY A 92 -0.90 -15.68 -7.07
CA GLY A 92 0.25 -14.81 -6.81
C GLY A 92 0.29 -13.58 -7.72
N TRP A 93 1.47 -13.01 -7.90
CA TRP A 93 1.70 -11.86 -8.76
C TRP A 93 1.69 -12.24 -10.24
N ILE A 94 0.88 -11.55 -11.03
CA ILE A 94 0.81 -11.74 -12.48
C ILE A 94 0.86 -10.39 -13.18
N LYS A 95 1.72 -10.28 -14.18
CA LYS A 95 1.77 -9.14 -15.10
C LYS A 95 1.01 -9.46 -16.37
N GLY A 96 0.07 -8.61 -16.73
CA GLY A 96 -0.70 -8.72 -17.98
C GLY A 96 -0.65 -7.40 -18.74
N GLY A 97 0.14 -7.34 -19.82
CA GLY A 97 0.51 -6.06 -20.42
C GLY A 97 1.37 -5.24 -19.45
N ASP A 98 1.01 -4.00 -19.21
CA ASP A 98 1.72 -3.13 -18.26
C ASP A 98 1.11 -3.17 -16.84
N GLU A 99 0.05 -3.95 -16.64
CA GLU A 99 -0.69 -4.00 -15.38
C GLU A 99 -0.30 -5.20 -14.54
N TRP A 100 -0.01 -4.96 -13.26
CA TRP A 100 0.18 -6.00 -12.27
C TRP A 100 -1.13 -6.28 -11.53
N ARG A 101 -1.35 -7.55 -11.19
CA ARG A 101 -2.43 -8.03 -10.33
C ARG A 101 -1.91 -9.04 -9.33
N TYR A 102 -2.59 -9.14 -8.21
CA TYR A 102 -2.28 -10.18 -7.24
C TYR A 102 -3.49 -11.06 -6.97
N PHE A 103 -3.30 -12.36 -7.15
CA PHE A 103 -4.30 -13.37 -6.91
C PHE A 103 -3.97 -14.14 -5.64
N ASN A 104 -4.94 -14.36 -4.79
CA ASN A 104 -4.76 -15.15 -3.58
C ASN A 104 -4.16 -16.52 -3.92
N LYS A 105 -3.06 -16.88 -3.26
CA LYS A 105 -2.30 -18.08 -3.59
C LYS A 105 -3.08 -19.39 -3.42
N SER A 106 -4.05 -19.44 -2.50
CA SER A 106 -4.86 -20.63 -2.23
C SER A 106 -6.15 -20.66 -3.02
N THR A 107 -6.84 -19.52 -3.12
CA THR A 107 -8.20 -19.43 -3.70
C THR A 107 -8.23 -18.93 -5.14
N GLY A 108 -7.14 -18.29 -5.62
CA GLY A 108 -7.07 -17.64 -6.92
C GLY A 108 -7.96 -16.42 -7.07
N VAL A 109 -8.57 -15.93 -5.99
CA VAL A 109 -9.38 -14.71 -6.02
C VAL A 109 -8.47 -13.50 -6.19
N VAL A 110 -8.79 -12.61 -7.13
CA VAL A 110 -8.03 -11.37 -7.34
C VAL A 110 -8.28 -10.42 -6.17
N TYR A 111 -7.22 -9.76 -5.72
CA TYR A 111 -7.34 -8.70 -4.71
C TYR A 111 -7.86 -7.41 -5.33
N THR A 112 -8.71 -6.69 -4.58
CA THR A 112 -9.23 -5.36 -4.91
C THR A 112 -9.25 -4.47 -3.66
N GLY A 113 -9.16 -3.16 -3.85
CA GLY A 113 -9.12 -2.19 -2.77
C GLY A 113 -7.79 -2.20 -2.00
N TRP A 114 -7.82 -1.72 -0.77
CA TRP A 114 -6.66 -1.73 0.11
C TRP A 114 -6.34 -3.12 0.64
N VAL A 115 -5.11 -3.54 0.44
CA VAL A 115 -4.59 -4.82 0.94
C VAL A 115 -3.35 -4.58 1.80
N LYS A 116 -3.39 -5.04 3.06
CA LYS A 116 -2.26 -4.98 3.99
C LYS A 116 -1.43 -6.26 3.87
N ALA A 117 -0.14 -6.09 3.66
CA ALA A 117 0.87 -7.16 3.69
C ALA A 117 1.88 -6.90 4.82
N SER A 118 2.79 -7.83 5.06
CA SER A 118 3.82 -7.71 6.10
C SER A 118 4.78 -6.54 5.88
N ASP A 119 5.00 -6.16 4.62
CA ASP A 119 5.91 -5.09 4.18
C ASP A 119 5.21 -3.74 3.93
N GLY A 120 3.90 -3.65 4.17
CA GLY A 120 3.11 -2.45 3.96
C GLY A 120 1.78 -2.71 3.25
N LYS A 121 1.07 -1.66 2.88
CA LYS A 121 -0.21 -1.78 2.17
C LYS A 121 -0.10 -1.36 0.71
N ARG A 122 -1.01 -1.89 -0.11
CA ARG A 122 -1.13 -1.62 -1.55
C ARG A 122 -2.59 -1.39 -1.91
N TYR A 123 -2.82 -0.69 -3.00
CA TYR A 123 -4.17 -0.52 -3.52
C TYR A 123 -4.31 -1.19 -4.89
N PHE A 124 -5.37 -1.97 -5.01
CA PHE A 124 -5.75 -2.67 -6.24
C PHE A 124 -7.08 -2.11 -6.72
N ASP A 125 -7.12 -1.54 -7.91
CA ASP A 125 -8.27 -0.87 -8.47
C ASP A 125 -9.46 -1.83 -8.68
N PRO A 126 -10.58 -1.67 -7.94
CA PRO A 126 -11.75 -2.52 -8.11
C PRO A 126 -12.38 -2.39 -9.49
N ASP A 127 -12.35 -1.20 -10.08
CA ASP A 127 -13.00 -0.90 -11.36
C ASP A 127 -12.18 -1.43 -12.53
N ASN A 128 -10.86 -1.62 -12.33
CA ASN A 128 -9.97 -2.25 -13.30
C ASN A 128 -9.54 -3.67 -12.87
N LYS A 129 -10.49 -4.48 -12.40
CA LYS A 129 -10.29 -5.91 -12.10
C LYS A 129 -9.06 -6.18 -11.22
N GLY A 130 -8.81 -5.34 -10.23
CA GLY A 130 -7.70 -5.49 -9.30
C GLY A 130 -6.33 -5.16 -9.91
N SER A 131 -6.26 -4.23 -10.85
CA SER A 131 -4.99 -3.68 -11.31
C SER A 131 -4.28 -2.94 -10.16
N LEU A 132 -2.99 -3.20 -10.00
CA LEU A 132 -2.16 -2.52 -9.01
C LEU A 132 -2.03 -1.04 -9.35
N VAL A 133 -2.34 -0.17 -8.41
CA VAL A 133 -2.16 1.28 -8.56
C VAL A 133 -0.76 1.66 -8.08
N THR A 134 -0.10 2.54 -8.81
CA THR A 134 1.22 3.11 -8.47
C THR A 134 1.24 4.62 -8.67
N GLY A 135 2.19 5.31 -8.04
CA GLY A 135 2.29 6.76 -8.08
C GLY A 135 1.30 7.46 -7.13
N TRP A 136 0.97 8.69 -7.45
CA TRP A 136 0.01 9.48 -6.66
C TRP A 136 -1.39 8.90 -6.75
N PHE A 137 -2.01 8.68 -5.60
CA PHE A 137 -3.35 8.12 -5.48
C PHE A 137 -4.18 8.89 -4.46
N LYS A 138 -5.43 9.17 -4.80
CA LYS A 138 -6.42 9.80 -3.91
C LYS A 138 -7.59 8.84 -3.70
N ASP A 139 -7.91 8.54 -2.44
CA ASP A 139 -9.04 7.68 -2.11
C ASP A 139 -10.38 8.44 -2.13
N ALA A 140 -11.48 7.71 -1.98
CA ALA A 140 -12.82 8.27 -1.98
C ALA A 140 -13.08 9.24 -0.82
N SER A 141 -12.30 9.16 0.27
CA SER A 141 -12.37 10.08 1.41
C SER A 141 -11.54 11.35 1.19
N GLY A 142 -10.84 11.45 0.07
CA GLY A 142 -9.98 12.59 -0.28
C GLY A 142 -8.56 12.49 0.26
N ASN A 143 -8.19 11.40 0.96
CA ASN A 143 -6.83 11.20 1.43
C ASN A 143 -5.90 10.92 0.25
N GLN A 144 -4.71 11.51 0.29
CA GLN A 144 -3.68 11.32 -0.74
C GLN A 144 -2.59 10.36 -0.25
N TYR A 145 -2.07 9.57 -1.18
CA TYR A 145 -1.02 8.58 -0.96
C TYR A 145 -0.01 8.64 -2.09
N TYR A 146 1.19 8.15 -1.84
CA TYR A 146 2.12 7.79 -2.90
C TYR A 146 2.40 6.29 -2.84
N LEU A 147 2.04 5.61 -3.91
CA LEU A 147 2.16 4.18 -4.07
C LEU A 147 3.41 3.90 -4.91
N ASP A 148 4.48 3.46 -4.25
CA ASP A 148 5.83 3.37 -4.81
C ASP A 148 5.89 2.47 -6.05
N PRO A 149 6.17 3.02 -7.24
CA PRO A 149 6.25 2.24 -8.47
C PRO A 149 7.39 1.22 -8.45
N GLU A 150 8.49 1.52 -7.76
CA GLU A 150 9.67 0.65 -7.69
C GLU A 150 9.50 -0.50 -6.69
N ASN A 151 8.58 -0.35 -5.74
CA ASN A 151 8.28 -1.36 -4.72
C ASN A 151 6.86 -1.94 -4.85
N MET A 152 6.46 -2.25 -6.08
CA MET A 152 5.17 -2.90 -6.35
C MET A 152 3.98 -2.19 -5.69
N GLY A 153 3.93 -0.86 -5.79
CA GLY A 153 2.81 -0.06 -5.29
C GLY A 153 2.68 -0.03 -3.77
N ARG A 154 3.74 -0.28 -3.02
CA ARG A 154 3.71 -0.14 -1.56
C ARG A 154 3.48 1.32 -1.18
N ALA A 155 2.48 1.58 -0.34
CA ALA A 155 2.22 2.92 0.17
C ALA A 155 3.41 3.44 0.99
N MET A 156 3.89 4.63 0.65
CA MET A 156 4.97 5.29 1.37
C MET A 156 4.50 5.77 2.74
N THR A 157 5.41 5.78 3.71
CA THR A 157 5.21 6.28 5.08
C THR A 157 6.43 7.05 5.55
N GLY A 158 6.27 7.98 6.48
CA GLY A 158 7.34 8.83 6.96
C GLY A 158 7.74 9.90 5.95
N THR A 159 8.97 10.38 6.06
CA THR A 159 9.54 11.40 5.17
C THR A 159 10.09 10.76 3.90
N VAL A 160 9.61 11.20 2.75
CA VAL A 160 9.96 10.62 1.44
C VAL A 160 10.26 11.75 0.45
N LYS A 161 11.32 11.60 -0.35
CA LYS A 161 11.63 12.49 -1.46
C LYS A 161 11.05 11.94 -2.75
N ILE A 162 10.21 12.74 -3.43
CA ILE A 162 9.57 12.42 -4.71
C ILE A 162 9.77 13.62 -5.63
N ASP A 163 10.35 13.43 -6.81
CA ASP A 163 10.61 14.49 -7.79
C ASP A 163 11.24 15.76 -7.17
N ASP A 164 12.32 15.55 -6.40
CA ASP A 164 13.06 16.58 -5.67
C ASP A 164 12.30 17.35 -4.58
N LYS A 165 11.06 16.97 -4.27
CA LYS A 165 10.27 17.50 -3.16
C LYS A 165 10.19 16.49 -2.02
N THR A 166 10.20 17.01 -0.79
CA THR A 166 10.07 16.19 0.41
C THR A 166 8.63 16.18 0.88
N TYR A 167 8.06 14.98 1.02
CA TYR A 167 6.71 14.75 1.50
C TYR A 167 6.72 14.01 2.81
N TYR A 168 5.72 14.23 3.64
CA TYR A 168 5.53 13.45 4.86
C TYR A 168 4.20 12.69 4.82
N PHE A 169 4.27 11.38 5.00
CA PHE A 169 3.12 10.48 5.08
C PHE A 169 3.03 9.92 6.51
N ASP A 170 1.82 9.84 7.05
CA ASP A 170 1.58 9.22 8.35
C ASP A 170 1.86 7.70 8.35
N SER A 171 1.71 7.05 9.50
CA SER A 171 1.88 5.59 9.63
C SER A 171 0.88 4.77 8.80
N ASN A 172 -0.21 5.38 8.35
CA ASN A 172 -1.19 4.79 7.44
C ASN A 172 -0.87 5.12 5.97
N GLY A 173 0.21 5.86 5.69
CA GLY A 173 0.60 6.28 4.36
C GLY A 173 -0.26 7.41 3.79
N VAL A 174 -1.04 8.12 4.63
CA VAL A 174 -1.78 9.30 4.20
C VAL A 174 -0.83 10.49 4.17
N LEU A 175 -0.87 11.25 3.07
CA LEU A 175 -0.11 12.49 2.94
C LEU A 175 -0.57 13.48 4.02
N VAL A 176 0.37 13.92 4.85
CA VAL A 176 0.15 14.91 5.91
C VAL A 176 0.66 16.28 5.48
N GLN A 177 1.75 16.30 4.71
CA GLN A 177 2.38 17.53 4.23
C GLN A 177 2.91 17.34 2.81
N ASP A 178 2.59 18.26 1.92
CA ASP A 178 3.12 18.29 0.56
C ASP A 178 4.49 18.97 0.48
N GLY A 179 5.31 18.48 -0.44
CA GLY A 179 6.72 18.77 -0.55
C GLY A 179 7.12 20.13 -1.10
N ASN A 180 6.37 21.17 -0.83
CA ASN A 180 6.77 22.53 -1.18
C ASN A 180 7.72 23.08 -0.09
N GLU A 181 9.03 23.03 -0.31
CA GLU A 181 10.02 23.67 0.57
C GLU A 181 9.73 25.17 0.80
N ALA A 182 9.02 25.80 -0.10
CA ALA A 182 8.55 27.19 0.05
C ALA A 182 7.42 27.34 1.09
N ASN A 183 6.74 26.27 1.46
CA ASN A 183 5.63 26.24 2.43
C ASN A 183 6.02 25.63 3.78
N LEU A 184 7.28 25.72 4.20
CA LEU A 184 7.69 25.50 5.59
C LEU A 184 7.11 26.56 6.55
N THR A 185 6.24 27.42 6.09
CA THR A 185 5.33 28.23 6.90
C THR A 185 4.25 27.31 7.47
N ALA A 186 3.97 27.48 8.75
CA ALA A 186 2.92 26.75 9.44
C ALA A 186 1.66 26.63 8.57
N PRO A 187 1.12 25.42 8.37
CA PRO A 187 0.06 25.19 7.38
C PRO A 187 -1.25 25.92 7.70
N SER A 188 -1.40 26.47 8.88
CA SER A 188 -2.55 27.29 9.26
C SER A 188 -2.30 27.97 10.59
N SER A 189 -2.79 29.21 10.74
CA SER A 189 -2.84 29.94 12.02
C SER A 189 -3.97 29.48 12.94
N ALA A 190 -4.83 28.55 12.51
CA ALA A 190 -5.91 28.04 13.34
C ALA A 190 -5.38 27.23 14.52
N ARG A 191 -5.81 27.58 15.74
CA ARG A 191 -5.42 26.94 17.00
C ARG A 191 -6.11 25.58 17.17
N THR A 192 -5.66 24.58 16.44
CA THR A 192 -6.20 23.22 16.48
C THR A 192 -5.10 22.20 16.81
N ILE A 193 -5.47 21.10 17.42
CA ILE A 193 -4.56 19.97 17.65
C ILE A 193 -3.98 19.48 16.33
N LYS A 194 -4.78 19.46 15.26
CA LYS A 194 -4.30 19.07 13.92
C LYS A 194 -3.12 19.96 13.48
N ASN A 195 -3.27 21.26 13.59
CA ASN A 195 -2.22 22.19 13.18
C ASN A 195 -1.01 22.13 14.12
N TYR A 196 -1.20 21.90 15.40
CA TYR A 196 -0.11 21.64 16.34
C TYR A 196 0.71 20.44 15.91
N LEU A 197 0.06 19.30 15.63
CA LEU A 197 0.72 18.08 15.18
C LEU A 197 1.40 18.25 13.82
N LEU A 198 0.79 18.96 12.88
CA LEU A 198 1.42 19.28 11.59
C LEU A 198 2.71 20.12 11.79
N ASN A 199 2.68 21.11 12.64
CA ASN A 199 3.88 21.86 12.98
C ASN A 199 4.94 21.00 13.68
N ALA A 200 4.53 20.09 14.56
CA ALA A 200 5.44 19.15 15.21
C ALA A 200 6.11 18.17 14.22
N LEU A 201 5.48 17.88 13.10
CA LEU A 201 6.04 17.01 12.06
C LEU A 201 7.09 17.71 11.18
N MET A 202 7.01 19.03 11.05
CA MET A 202 7.91 19.78 10.16
C MET A 202 9.41 19.67 10.49
N PRO A 203 9.86 19.60 11.76
CA PRO A 203 11.26 19.39 12.10
C PRO A 203 11.79 17.99 11.76
N VAL A 204 10.91 17.01 11.60
CA VAL A 204 11.32 15.61 11.37
C VAL A 204 12.13 15.48 10.08
N GLY A 205 13.38 15.04 10.23
CA GLY A 205 14.33 14.94 9.11
C GLY A 205 14.96 16.27 8.67
N ASN A 206 14.59 17.40 9.29
CA ASN A 206 15.06 18.73 8.92
C ASN A 206 15.79 19.47 10.05
N THR A 207 15.84 18.92 11.23
CA THR A 207 16.58 19.52 12.35
C THR A 207 17.32 18.46 13.16
N MET A 208 18.33 18.88 13.91
CA MET A 208 19.09 18.04 14.81
C MET A 208 18.56 18.15 16.24
N TYR A 209 18.75 17.11 17.03
CA TYR A 209 18.65 17.24 18.47
C TYR A 209 19.92 17.93 18.99
N VAL A 210 19.73 19.03 19.69
CA VAL A 210 20.83 19.78 20.32
C VAL A 210 20.44 20.06 21.76
N TRP A 211 21.24 19.61 22.73
CA TRP A 211 21.00 19.84 24.13
C TRP A 211 20.99 21.34 24.45
N GLY A 212 19.96 21.82 25.12
CA GLY A 212 19.74 23.24 25.35
C GLY A 212 19.32 24.04 24.11
N GLY A 213 19.01 23.36 23.00
CA GLY A 213 18.58 23.96 21.75
C GLY A 213 17.13 24.47 21.78
N GLY A 214 16.98 25.79 21.84
CA GLY A 214 15.69 26.48 21.67
C GLY A 214 15.42 26.87 20.21
N TRP A 215 14.19 26.86 19.81
CA TRP A 215 13.79 27.33 18.48
C TRP A 215 13.93 28.85 18.31
N ALA A 216 13.93 29.61 19.40
CA ALA A 216 14.03 31.07 19.43
C ALA A 216 15.42 31.49 19.87
N GLU A 217 16.41 31.26 19.04
CA GLU A 217 17.75 31.80 19.30
C GLU A 217 17.75 33.33 19.35
N PRO A 218 18.63 33.96 20.17
CA PRO A 218 18.66 35.41 20.38
C PRO A 218 18.85 36.24 19.12
N THR A 219 19.31 35.66 18.05
CA THR A 219 19.49 36.31 16.75
C THR A 219 18.27 36.29 15.85
N GLY A 220 17.13 35.81 16.34
CA GLY A 220 15.81 36.12 15.81
C GLY A 220 15.37 35.42 14.53
N ASN A 221 16.22 34.64 13.87
CA ASN A 221 15.93 34.13 12.54
C ASN A 221 15.71 32.61 12.44
N TYR A 222 15.63 31.92 13.56
CA TYR A 222 15.62 30.44 13.55
C TYR A 222 14.39 29.88 14.24
N LYS A 223 13.45 29.51 13.45
CA LYS A 223 12.18 28.92 13.87
C LYS A 223 12.17 27.41 13.69
N GLY A 224 13.23 26.72 14.08
CA GLY A 224 13.32 25.26 14.08
C GLY A 224 13.54 24.62 12.72
N LEU A 225 13.01 25.22 11.67
CA LEU A 225 13.09 24.70 10.29
C LEU A 225 13.78 25.70 9.38
N TYR A 226 15.04 25.76 9.48
CA TYR A 226 15.79 26.60 8.57
C TYR A 226 16.53 25.73 7.56
N PRO A 227 16.52 26.06 6.25
CA PRO A 227 17.25 25.29 5.23
C PRO A 227 18.73 25.09 5.57
N LYS A 228 19.33 26.02 6.30
CA LYS A 228 20.70 25.90 6.79
C LYS A 228 20.90 24.75 7.80
N TRP A 229 19.88 24.31 8.52
CA TRP A 229 20.00 23.17 9.41
C TRP A 229 20.08 21.86 8.64
N LYS A 230 19.29 21.74 7.58
CA LYS A 230 19.44 20.60 6.67
C LYS A 230 20.81 20.61 6.02
N GLN A 231 21.27 21.76 5.57
CA GLN A 231 22.61 21.92 4.98
C GLN A 231 23.70 21.60 5.99
N PHE A 232 23.56 22.05 7.23
CA PHE A 232 24.49 21.74 8.32
C PHE A 232 24.46 20.26 8.68
N TYR A 233 23.28 19.67 8.80
CA TYR A 233 23.11 18.23 9.02
C TYR A 233 23.76 17.41 7.91
N ASP A 234 23.51 17.77 6.65
CA ASP A 234 24.08 17.10 5.49
C ASP A 234 25.64 17.22 5.45
N GLN A 235 26.19 18.30 5.98
CA GLN A 235 27.64 18.53 6.02
C GLN A 235 28.34 17.84 7.19
N CYS A 236 27.65 17.65 8.31
CA CYS A 236 28.27 17.13 9.53
C CYS A 236 28.39 15.61 9.57
N GLY A 237 27.66 14.87 8.72
CA GLY A 237 27.71 13.41 8.64
C GLY A 237 27.27 12.70 9.94
N SER A 238 27.37 11.38 9.94
CA SER A 238 26.91 10.49 11.03
C SER A 238 27.67 10.58 12.35
N GLY A 239 28.67 11.45 12.48
CA GLY A 239 29.42 11.65 13.71
C GLY A 239 28.81 12.66 14.68
N TYR A 240 27.72 13.30 14.32
CA TYR A 240 27.04 14.32 15.10
C TYR A 240 25.74 13.84 15.72
N GLU A 241 25.64 12.58 16.02
CA GLU A 241 24.50 12.00 16.76
C GLU A 241 24.46 12.38 18.24
N HIS A 242 25.35 13.27 18.69
CA HIS A 242 25.51 13.60 20.09
C HIS A 242 25.06 15.02 20.41
N ASP A 243 24.57 15.16 21.64
CA ASP A 243 24.29 16.42 22.31
C ASP A 243 25.41 17.43 22.04
N TYR A 244 25.06 18.48 21.34
CA TYR A 244 26.04 19.53 21.06
C TYR A 244 26.00 20.56 22.16
N ASP A 245 27.11 20.73 22.88
CA ASP A 245 27.23 21.72 23.92
C ASP A 245 27.33 23.12 23.34
N LEU A 246 26.26 23.87 23.46
CA LEU A 246 26.15 25.27 23.00
C LEU A 246 27.08 26.21 23.77
N SER A 247 27.63 25.78 24.93
CA SER A 247 28.46 26.63 25.79
C SER A 247 29.84 26.94 25.20
N THR A 248 30.32 26.13 24.28
CA THR A 248 31.73 26.20 23.84
C THR A 248 31.94 26.70 22.42
N SER A 249 30.95 26.62 21.54
CA SER A 249 31.15 26.92 20.10
C SER A 249 30.22 27.95 19.50
N GLY A 250 29.40 28.55 20.32
CA GLY A 250 28.46 29.53 19.83
C GLY A 250 27.66 29.03 18.66
N ARG A 251 26.97 27.85 18.76
CA ARG A 251 25.76 27.69 17.99
C ARG A 251 25.68 26.59 16.96
N SER A 252 25.62 25.41 17.39
CA SER A 252 24.87 24.38 16.69
C SER A 252 23.39 24.66 16.93
N ARG A 253 22.64 24.51 15.87
CA ARG A 253 21.23 24.93 15.84
C ARG A 253 20.36 23.71 15.64
N GLY A 254 19.63 23.39 16.66
CA GLY A 254 18.74 22.29 16.71
C GLY A 254 17.70 22.50 17.81
N LEU A 255 16.87 21.54 18.00
CA LEU A 255 15.82 21.54 19.01
C LEU A 255 16.13 20.46 20.04
N ASP A 256 16.08 20.79 21.31
CA ASP A 256 15.89 19.79 22.35
C ASP A 256 14.42 19.46 22.52
N CYS A 257 14.06 18.64 23.50
CA CYS A 257 12.65 18.24 23.73
C CYS A 257 11.76 19.44 24.04
N SER A 258 12.24 20.39 24.84
CA SER A 258 11.49 21.59 25.23
C SER A 258 11.44 22.60 24.09
N GLY A 259 12.53 22.77 23.37
CA GLY A 259 12.61 23.61 22.18
C GLY A 259 11.67 23.14 21.07
N PHE A 260 11.55 21.83 20.87
CA PHE A 260 10.61 21.23 19.92
C PHE A 260 9.13 21.53 20.27
N VAL A 261 8.75 21.32 21.54
CA VAL A 261 7.40 21.64 22.02
C VAL A 261 7.12 23.13 21.90
N GLY A 262 8.09 23.99 22.30
CA GLY A 262 7.97 25.42 22.19
C GLY A 262 7.78 25.89 20.77
N TRP A 263 8.54 25.34 19.82
CA TRP A 263 8.43 25.65 18.41
C TRP A 263 7.04 25.29 17.83
N ALA A 264 6.56 24.06 18.10
CA ALA A 264 5.26 23.63 17.63
C ALA A 264 4.12 24.49 18.20
N THR A 265 4.20 24.84 19.47
CA THR A 265 3.22 25.71 20.16
C THR A 265 3.24 27.12 19.59
N TYR A 266 4.42 27.71 19.39
CA TYR A 266 4.53 29.07 18.82
C TYR A 266 3.90 29.17 17.44
N ASN A 267 4.17 28.22 16.58
CA ASN A 267 3.64 28.23 15.22
C ASN A 267 2.11 28.09 15.15
N VAL A 268 1.47 27.54 16.17
CA VAL A 268 0.01 27.49 16.29
C VAL A 268 -0.57 28.70 16.98
N MET A 269 0.08 29.21 18.02
CA MET A 269 -0.46 30.27 18.87
C MET A 269 -0.22 31.67 18.31
N HIS A 270 0.87 31.90 17.57
CA HIS A 270 1.27 33.16 16.95
C HIS A 270 1.32 34.38 17.89
N THR A 271 1.47 34.16 19.19
CA THR A 271 1.55 35.26 20.17
C THR A 271 2.90 35.26 20.83
N GLN A 272 3.65 36.37 20.70
CA GLN A 272 4.93 36.52 21.37
C GLN A 272 4.80 36.74 22.89
N SER A 273 3.80 37.50 23.31
CA SER A 273 3.70 37.95 24.70
C SER A 273 3.31 36.89 25.74
N GLY A 274 2.69 35.80 25.33
CA GLY A 274 2.26 34.76 26.26
C GLY A 274 3.08 33.48 26.23
N LEU A 275 4.07 33.38 25.34
CA LEU A 275 4.82 32.16 25.08
C LEU A 275 6.31 32.26 25.36
N ASN A 276 6.82 33.43 25.73
CA ASN A 276 8.25 33.64 25.95
C ASN A 276 8.87 32.67 26.94
N TYR A 277 8.14 32.21 27.96
CA TYR A 277 8.63 31.19 28.88
C TYR A 277 8.31 29.76 28.47
N LEU A 278 7.37 29.53 27.52
CA LEU A 278 7.11 28.18 27.05
C LEU A 278 8.23 27.62 26.17
N TYR A 279 8.88 28.48 25.41
CA TYR A 279 9.99 28.04 24.58
C TYR A 279 11.37 28.22 25.24
N ALA A 280 11.45 29.01 26.29
CA ALA A 280 12.66 29.27 27.01
C ALA A 280 12.80 28.42 28.29
N SER A 281 11.77 27.63 28.62
CA SER A 281 11.72 26.83 29.83
C SER A 281 11.99 25.36 29.55
N ASP A 282 12.44 24.63 30.57
CA ASP A 282 12.57 23.18 30.50
C ASP A 282 11.22 22.46 30.37
N ALA A 283 11.28 21.17 30.08
CA ALA A 283 10.06 20.36 29.83
C ALA A 283 9.12 20.30 31.04
N SER A 284 9.64 20.35 32.27
CA SER A 284 8.84 20.34 33.49
C SER A 284 8.05 21.64 33.66
N SER A 285 8.70 22.78 33.42
CA SER A 285 8.05 24.10 33.45
C SER A 285 6.99 24.24 32.34
N GLN A 286 7.25 23.69 31.15
CA GLN A 286 6.27 23.62 30.06
C GLN A 286 5.06 22.78 30.46
N ALA A 287 5.27 21.58 31.03
CA ALA A 287 4.20 20.70 31.49
C ALA A 287 3.30 21.38 32.52
N SER A 288 3.91 22.05 33.50
CA SER A 288 3.17 22.83 34.51
C SER A 288 2.35 23.96 33.90
N THR A 289 2.90 24.66 32.92
CA THR A 289 2.20 25.75 32.21
C THR A 289 1.01 25.23 31.39
N PHE A 290 1.16 24.10 30.72
CA PHE A 290 0.06 23.49 29.97
C PHE A 290 -1.05 22.95 30.90
N ALA A 291 -0.66 22.39 32.05
CA ALA A 291 -1.63 21.86 33.01
C ALA A 291 -2.45 22.95 33.73
N SER A 292 -1.96 24.19 33.76
CA SER A 292 -2.61 25.32 34.43
C SER A 292 -3.55 26.12 33.54
N ARG A 293 -3.71 25.77 32.28
CA ARG A 293 -4.52 26.45 31.27
C ARG A 293 -5.60 25.54 30.70
#